data_f529c952f10497611e8b9c4e04a3937d
#
_entry.id   f529c952f10497611e8b9c4e04a3937d
#
_cell.length_a   1.000
_cell.length_b   1.000
_cell.length_c   1.000
_cell.angle_alpha   90.00
_cell.angle_beta   90.00
_cell.angle_gamma   90.00
#
_symmetry.space_group_name_H-M   'P 1'
#
loop_
_entity.id
_entity.type
_entity.pdbx_description
1 polymer ?
#
loop_
_entity_poly.entity_id
_entity_poly.type
_entity_poly.pdbx_seq_one_letter_code
_entity_poly.pdbx_strand_id
1 'polypeptide(L)'
;MSARKGKTERRTRETSVEILLNIDGTGKFDVECGIPFLKHMLETLSRYSEIDITLRAEGDNDHHIIEDVAITLGKALNSARGSAPIERMSTRTVAMDDAVVMTSIDIIDRPYAEIDCPDP
;
A
#
# COMPACT_ATOMS: atom_id res chain seq x y z
N MET A 1 -6.71 -23.49 -3.62
CA MET A 1 -5.69 -22.72 -2.85
C MET A 1 -6.38 -21.65 -2.04
N SER A 2 -5.97 -21.48 -0.81
CA SER A 2 -6.49 -20.38 0.01
C SER A 2 -5.92 -19.04 -0.43
N ALA A 3 -6.72 -17.99 -0.30
CA ALA A 3 -6.29 -16.64 -0.64
C ALA A 3 -5.17 -16.15 0.29
N ARG A 4 -4.25 -15.38 -0.26
CA ARG A 4 -3.14 -14.79 0.49
C ARG A 4 -3.62 -13.51 1.14
N LYS A 5 -3.84 -13.57 2.44
CA LYS A 5 -4.37 -12.46 3.24
C LYS A 5 -3.38 -12.06 4.32
N GLY A 6 -3.35 -10.77 4.61
CA GLY A 6 -2.55 -10.22 5.69
C GLY A 6 -3.31 -9.18 6.46
N LYS A 7 -3.14 -9.18 7.77
CA LYS A 7 -3.70 -8.18 8.67
C LYS A 7 -2.58 -7.59 9.51
N THR A 8 -2.51 -6.27 9.58
CA THR A 8 -1.47 -5.58 10.35
C THR A 8 -2.07 -4.37 11.03
N GLU A 9 -1.70 -4.18 12.28
CA GLU A 9 -2.07 -3.02 13.07
C GLU A 9 -0.79 -2.29 13.52
N ARG A 10 -0.88 -0.97 13.59
CA ARG A 10 0.17 -0.12 14.14
C ARG A 10 -0.47 0.94 15.00
N ARG A 11 -0.07 0.98 16.26
CA ARG A 11 -0.54 2.00 17.20
C ARG A 11 0.66 2.69 17.81
N THR A 12 0.69 4.00 17.68
CA THR A 12 1.70 4.85 18.30
C THR A 12 1.00 5.92 19.14
N ARG A 13 1.75 6.85 19.71
CA ARG A 13 1.15 8.00 20.38
C ARG A 13 0.44 8.93 19.40
N GLU A 14 0.88 8.95 18.14
CA GLU A 14 0.38 9.86 17.14
C GLU A 14 -0.72 9.25 16.25
N THR A 15 -0.69 7.93 16.05
CA THR A 15 -1.57 7.28 15.06
C THR A 15 -2.12 5.95 15.54
N SER A 16 -3.22 5.56 14.87
CA SER A 16 -3.78 4.22 14.93
C SER A 16 -4.11 3.79 13.51
N VAL A 17 -3.50 2.71 13.04
CA VAL A 17 -3.68 2.19 11.68
C VAL A 17 -3.99 0.69 11.74
N GLU A 18 -5.01 0.29 10.98
CA GLU A 18 -5.37 -1.13 10.80
C GLU A 18 -5.58 -1.38 9.32
N ILE A 19 -4.89 -2.40 8.78
CA ILE A 19 -4.99 -2.77 7.37
C ILE A 19 -5.21 -4.27 7.24
N LEU A 20 -6.17 -4.63 6.39
CA LEU A 20 -6.44 -5.99 5.98
C LEU A 20 -6.31 -6.06 4.46
N LEU A 21 -5.46 -6.95 3.96
CA LEU A 21 -5.24 -7.16 2.53
C LEU A 21 -5.63 -8.56 2.11
N ASN A 22 -6.14 -8.68 0.88
CA ASN A 22 -6.23 -9.93 0.16
C ASN A 22 -5.55 -9.75 -1.20
N ILE A 23 -4.35 -10.33 -1.37
CA ILE A 23 -3.61 -10.24 -2.63
C ILE A 23 -4.35 -10.94 -3.76
N ASP A 24 -5.09 -11.98 -3.46
CA ASP A 24 -5.88 -12.76 -4.42
C ASP A 24 -7.33 -12.27 -4.49
N GLY A 25 -7.53 -10.98 -4.34
CA GLY A 25 -8.83 -10.34 -4.38
C GLY A 25 -9.30 -9.94 -5.78
N THR A 26 -10.24 -9.02 -5.81
CA THR A 26 -10.85 -8.50 -7.06
C THR A 26 -10.81 -6.98 -7.16
N GLY A 27 -10.04 -6.32 -6.29
CA GLY A 27 -9.94 -4.87 -6.27
C GLY A 27 -11.04 -4.18 -5.47
N LYS A 28 -11.57 -4.85 -4.46
CA LYS A 28 -12.53 -4.25 -3.53
C LYS A 28 -11.80 -3.44 -2.47
N PHE A 29 -12.27 -2.24 -2.23
CA PHE A 29 -11.65 -1.36 -1.26
C PHE A 29 -12.66 -0.80 -0.27
N ASP A 30 -12.18 -0.56 0.94
CA ASP A 30 -12.91 0.13 1.99
C ASP A 30 -11.88 0.89 2.81
N VAL A 31 -11.67 2.17 2.47
CA VAL A 31 -10.57 2.98 2.99
C VAL A 31 -11.12 4.20 3.71
N GLU A 32 -10.76 4.35 4.97
CA GLU A 32 -11.04 5.52 5.78
C GLU A 32 -9.76 5.98 6.49
N CYS A 33 -9.21 7.11 6.08
CA CYS A 33 -7.96 7.62 6.64
C CYS A 33 -7.96 9.12 6.94
N GLY A 34 -9.05 9.81 6.66
CA GLY A 34 -9.18 11.25 6.94
C GLY A 34 -8.43 12.17 5.98
N ILE A 35 -7.74 11.63 4.97
CA ILE A 35 -6.99 12.40 3.99
C ILE A 35 -7.54 12.04 2.61
N PRO A 36 -8.33 12.92 1.97
CA PRO A 36 -9.02 12.59 0.72
C PRO A 36 -8.10 12.12 -0.42
N PHE A 37 -6.96 12.76 -0.59
CA PHE A 37 -6.02 12.39 -1.65
C PHE A 37 -5.39 11.01 -1.39
N LEU A 38 -4.98 10.73 -0.16
CA LEU A 38 -4.44 9.41 0.21
C LEU A 38 -5.48 8.31 0.02
N LYS A 39 -6.72 8.57 0.42
CA LYS A 39 -7.83 7.65 0.21
C LYS A 39 -7.98 7.34 -1.28
N HIS A 40 -8.00 8.35 -2.13
CA HIS A 40 -8.11 8.18 -3.58
C HIS A 40 -6.96 7.35 -4.14
N MET A 41 -5.73 7.59 -3.70
CA MET A 41 -4.57 6.82 -4.15
C MET A 41 -4.64 5.35 -3.72
N LEU A 42 -5.07 5.08 -2.51
CA LEU A 42 -5.22 3.72 -2.00
C LEU A 42 -6.36 2.96 -2.70
N GLU A 43 -7.47 3.64 -2.97
CA GLU A 43 -8.58 3.08 -3.75
C GLU A 43 -8.14 2.74 -5.18
N THR A 44 -7.36 3.63 -5.80
CA THR A 44 -6.78 3.42 -7.13
C THR A 44 -5.82 2.23 -7.13
N LEU A 45 -4.96 2.16 -6.13
CA LEU A 45 -4.04 1.04 -5.96
C LEU A 45 -4.80 -0.29 -5.87
N SER A 46 -5.84 -0.35 -5.05
CA SER A 46 -6.67 -1.55 -4.90
C SER A 46 -7.30 -1.94 -6.24
N ARG A 47 -7.93 -0.99 -6.91
CA ARG A 47 -8.65 -1.24 -8.16
C ARG A 47 -7.75 -1.83 -9.25
N TYR A 48 -6.58 -1.23 -9.47
CA TYR A 48 -5.71 -1.61 -10.56
C TYR A 48 -4.80 -2.79 -10.25
N SER A 49 -4.49 -3.04 -8.98
CA SER A 49 -3.73 -4.22 -8.58
C SER A 49 -4.60 -5.46 -8.33
N GLU A 50 -5.91 -5.28 -8.23
CA GLU A 50 -6.87 -6.29 -7.79
C GLU A 50 -6.64 -6.79 -6.36
N ILE A 51 -5.82 -6.12 -5.59
CA ILE A 51 -5.65 -6.38 -4.16
C ILE A 51 -6.82 -5.76 -3.41
N ASP A 52 -7.56 -6.56 -2.64
CA ASP A 52 -8.57 -6.01 -1.76
C ASP A 52 -7.90 -5.32 -0.58
N ILE A 53 -8.33 -4.09 -0.27
CA ILE A 53 -7.77 -3.29 0.82
C ILE A 53 -8.90 -2.81 1.73
N THR A 54 -8.85 -3.21 2.99
CA THR A 54 -9.64 -2.59 4.05
C THR A 54 -8.68 -1.84 4.96
N LEU A 55 -8.88 -0.55 5.12
CA LEU A 55 -7.95 0.30 5.84
C LEU A 55 -8.69 1.31 6.72
N ARG A 56 -8.27 1.40 7.97
CA ARG A 56 -8.71 2.42 8.92
C ARG A 56 -7.48 3.09 9.51
N ALA A 57 -7.43 4.40 9.42
CA ALA A 57 -6.33 5.17 9.98
C ALA A 57 -6.83 6.48 10.56
N GLU A 58 -6.28 6.85 11.69
CA GLU A 58 -6.50 8.15 12.32
C GLU A 58 -5.22 8.59 13.03
N GLY A 59 -5.06 9.87 13.23
CA GLY A 59 -3.87 10.39 13.87
C GLY A 59 -3.97 11.89 14.15
N ASP A 60 -2.91 12.41 14.75
CA ASP A 60 -2.82 13.80 15.18
C ASP A 60 -2.57 14.79 14.03
N ASN A 61 -1.91 14.33 12.96
CA ASN A 61 -1.73 15.15 11.75
C ASN A 61 -1.53 14.27 10.52
N ASP A 62 -1.65 14.88 9.34
CA ASP A 62 -1.59 14.17 8.07
C ASP A 62 -0.24 13.51 7.81
N HIS A 63 0.86 14.16 8.20
CA HIS A 63 2.21 13.62 8.00
C HIS A 63 2.38 12.29 8.72
N HIS A 64 1.96 12.21 9.99
CA HIS A 64 2.04 10.99 10.78
C HIS A 64 1.13 9.88 10.22
N ILE A 65 -0.06 10.24 9.76
CA ILE A 65 -0.99 9.29 9.16
C ILE A 65 -0.41 8.69 7.88
N ILE A 66 0.12 9.53 6.98
CA ILE A 66 0.70 9.07 5.70
C ILE A 66 1.87 8.14 5.96
N GLU A 67 2.78 8.52 6.83
CA GLU A 67 3.96 7.73 7.18
C GLU A 67 3.55 6.36 7.75
N ASP A 68 2.67 6.35 8.72
CA ASP A 68 2.29 5.11 9.40
C ASP A 68 1.39 4.21 8.55
N VAL A 69 0.57 4.77 7.67
CA VAL A 69 -0.17 4.00 6.67
C VAL A 69 0.80 3.32 5.71
N ALA A 70 1.82 4.02 5.21
CA ALA A 70 2.80 3.44 4.30
C ALA A 70 3.58 2.29 4.96
N ILE A 71 4.05 2.47 6.18
CA ILE A 71 4.75 1.44 6.95
C ILE A 71 3.84 0.22 7.15
N THR A 72 2.62 0.45 7.58
CA THR A 72 1.67 -0.63 7.88
C THR A 72 1.25 -1.38 6.62
N LEU A 73 1.07 -0.67 5.50
CA LEU A 73 0.76 -1.27 4.21
C LEU A 73 1.87 -2.21 3.74
N GLY A 74 3.12 -1.78 3.85
CA GLY A 74 4.27 -2.63 3.51
C GLY A 74 4.33 -3.90 4.36
N LYS A 75 4.07 -3.79 5.65
CA LYS A 75 4.02 -4.94 6.56
C LYS A 75 2.86 -5.86 6.25
N ALA A 76 1.70 -5.33 5.90
CA ALA A 76 0.53 -6.13 5.50
C ALA A 76 0.80 -6.91 4.21
N LEU A 77 1.44 -6.28 3.23
CA LEU A 77 1.84 -6.95 1.99
C LEU A 77 2.82 -8.09 2.27
N ASN A 78 3.82 -7.84 3.08
CA ASN A 78 4.79 -8.88 3.46
C ASN A 78 4.13 -10.05 4.17
N SER A 79 3.20 -9.77 5.08
CA SER A 79 2.43 -10.80 5.77
C SER A 79 1.55 -11.59 4.81
N ALA A 80 0.86 -10.91 3.89
CA ALA A 80 -0.06 -11.54 2.94
C ALA A 80 0.67 -12.44 1.94
N ARG A 81 1.86 -12.04 1.46
CA ARG A 81 2.60 -12.84 0.48
C ARG A 81 3.03 -14.20 1.03
N GLY A 82 3.19 -14.33 2.32
CA GLY A 82 3.60 -15.58 2.96
C GLY A 82 4.98 -16.04 2.52
N SER A 83 5.19 -17.36 2.53
CA SER A 83 6.47 -18.00 2.22
C SER A 83 6.48 -18.74 0.87
N ALA A 84 5.36 -18.79 0.17
CA ALA A 84 5.29 -19.44 -1.14
C ALA A 84 6.08 -18.65 -2.19
N PRO A 85 6.60 -19.30 -3.24
CA PRO A 85 7.28 -18.59 -4.33
C PRO A 85 6.39 -17.54 -4.97
N ILE A 86 6.99 -16.39 -5.31
CA ILE A 86 6.30 -15.27 -5.98
C ILE A 86 7.13 -14.79 -7.17
N GLU A 87 6.48 -14.11 -8.10
CA GLU A 87 7.18 -13.27 -9.05
C GLU A 87 7.67 -12.03 -8.31
N ARG A 88 8.97 -11.96 -8.05
CA ARG A 88 9.49 -10.93 -7.14
C ARG A 88 9.84 -9.61 -7.80
N MET A 89 10.07 -9.60 -9.12
CA MET A 89 10.53 -8.40 -9.84
C MET A 89 9.52 -7.97 -10.88
N SER A 90 9.26 -6.67 -10.96
CA SER A 90 8.38 -6.09 -11.97
C SER A 90 8.70 -4.62 -12.19
N THR A 91 8.50 -4.18 -13.42
CA THR A 91 8.59 -2.78 -13.82
C THR A 91 7.32 -2.38 -14.53
N ARG A 92 6.77 -1.22 -14.20
CA ARG A 92 5.63 -0.64 -14.89
C ARG A 92 5.87 0.85 -15.14
N THR A 93 5.47 1.28 -16.30
CA THR A 93 5.40 2.70 -16.65
C THR A 93 3.96 3.04 -16.99
N VAL A 94 3.41 4.03 -16.31
CA VAL A 94 2.01 4.42 -16.47
C VAL A 94 1.94 5.91 -16.73
N ALA A 95 1.15 6.27 -17.72
CA ALA A 95 0.87 7.67 -18.05
C ALA A 95 -0.56 8.02 -17.63
N MET A 96 -0.74 9.22 -17.13
CA MET A 96 -2.04 9.82 -16.87
C MET A 96 -1.95 11.31 -17.19
N ASP A 97 -2.79 11.76 -18.12
CA ASP A 97 -2.76 13.13 -18.65
C ASP A 97 -1.33 13.50 -19.12
N ASP A 98 -0.71 14.51 -18.52
CA ASP A 98 0.63 14.98 -18.85
C ASP A 98 1.72 14.44 -17.91
N ALA A 99 1.38 13.47 -17.06
CA ALA A 99 2.33 12.85 -16.13
C ALA A 99 2.67 11.43 -16.57
N VAL A 100 3.88 11.00 -16.26
CA VAL A 100 4.32 9.63 -16.42
C VAL A 100 5.10 9.19 -15.18
N VAL A 101 4.84 7.97 -14.72
CA VAL A 101 5.55 7.38 -13.58
C VAL A 101 6.09 6.02 -13.97
N MET A 102 7.36 5.79 -13.69
CA MET A 102 8.00 4.49 -13.83
C MET A 102 8.34 3.95 -12.44
N THR A 103 7.95 2.72 -12.16
CA THR A 103 8.23 2.06 -10.90
C THR A 103 8.81 0.68 -11.15
N SER A 104 9.94 0.38 -10.52
CA SER A 104 10.54 -0.96 -10.50
C SER A 104 10.60 -1.47 -9.08
N ILE A 105 10.14 -2.68 -8.87
CA ILE A 105 10.08 -3.31 -7.55
C ILE A 105 10.77 -4.66 -7.61
N ASP A 106 11.61 -4.93 -6.60
CA ASP A 106 12.15 -6.25 -6.29
C ASP A 106 11.80 -6.56 -4.82
N ILE A 107 11.00 -7.60 -4.61
CA ILE A 107 10.54 -7.95 -3.25
C ILE A 107 11.56 -8.87 -2.60
N ILE A 108 12.41 -8.29 -1.76
CA ILE A 108 13.46 -8.99 -1.00
C ILE A 108 13.44 -8.53 0.46
N ASP A 109 14.21 -9.21 1.32
CA ASP A 109 14.22 -8.91 2.75
C ASP A 109 15.21 -7.79 3.13
N ARG A 110 15.61 -6.97 2.17
CA ARG A 110 16.47 -5.80 2.40
C ARG A 110 15.75 -4.55 1.95
N PRO A 111 15.47 -3.62 2.87
CA PRO A 111 14.81 -2.38 2.49
C PRO A 111 15.75 -1.48 1.68
N TYR A 112 15.25 -0.97 0.56
CA TYR A 112 15.93 0.01 -0.27
C TYR A 112 14.86 0.79 -1.04
N ALA A 113 15.06 2.10 -1.16
CA ALA A 113 14.21 2.93 -1.97
C ALA A 113 15.02 4.05 -2.62
N GLU A 114 14.78 4.28 -3.89
CA GLU A 114 15.30 5.43 -4.63
C GLU A 114 14.12 6.08 -5.32
N ILE A 115 13.85 7.33 -4.98
CA ILE A 115 12.66 8.05 -5.45
C ILE A 115 13.13 9.37 -6.06
N ASP A 116 12.77 9.57 -7.33
CA ASP A 116 12.98 10.82 -8.04
C ASP A 116 11.61 11.40 -8.40
N CYS A 117 11.17 12.35 -7.61
CA CYS A 117 9.93 13.08 -7.83
C CYS A 117 10.25 14.57 -7.94
N PRO A 118 9.78 15.24 -9.00
CA PRO A 118 9.94 16.69 -9.07
C PRO A 118 9.18 17.35 -7.91
N ASP A 119 9.76 18.40 -7.36
CA ASP A 119 9.06 19.21 -6.38
C ASP A 119 7.84 19.87 -7.01
N PRO A 120 6.73 19.92 -6.27
CA PRO A 120 5.52 20.57 -6.75
C PRO A 120 5.67 22.10 -6.87
#